data_64e2f76040f78502bd2ac65c3a0a5ffc
#
_entry.id   64e2f76040f78502bd2ac65c3a0a5ffc
#
_cell.length_a   1.000
_cell.length_b   1.000
_cell.length_c   1.000
_cell.angle_alpha   90.00
_cell.angle_beta   90.00
_cell.angle_gamma   90.00
#
_symmetry.space_group_name_H-M   'P 1'
#
loop_
_entity.id
_entity.type
_entity.pdbx_description
1 polymer ?
#
loop_
_entity_poly.entity_id
_entity_poly.type
_entity_poly.pdbx_seq_one_letter_code
_entity_poly.pdbx_strand_id
1 'polypeptide(L)'
;MTLVMDLGSWSTKVGLVEPTEETLDTNQKPCKVVQEHTLMGALTYHDPERVAKTSDQIRAEERIFGSDCWRRSSEYSVSPLIEQSEILSKANLEQFLEQTVCRTLGADPEGRHKLLLSQNLNFPRKTRLELAAFAFEGLGFANFQFTNNAESVLLSYGLLDGLVVDIGESSTSVSPIVDGYALTHAGKRNLLGGNSLEDLLIHRLQQDGVATLRTSRERLHVARSIMN
;
A
#
# COMPACT_ATOMS: atom_id res chain seq x y z
N MET A 1 -13.13 -17.52 5.79
CA MET A 1 -11.76 -16.97 5.90
C MET A 1 -11.83 -15.45 5.99
N THR A 2 -10.85 -14.81 6.65
CA THR A 2 -10.75 -13.35 6.74
C THR A 2 -9.44 -12.91 6.11
N LEU A 3 -9.54 -12.04 5.12
CA LEU A 3 -8.39 -11.34 4.54
C LEU A 3 -8.12 -10.10 5.37
N VAL A 4 -6.91 -9.93 5.84
CA VAL A 4 -6.44 -8.74 6.54
C VAL A 4 -5.49 -8.00 5.61
N MET A 5 -5.76 -6.72 5.36
CA MET A 5 -4.97 -5.90 4.44
C MET A 5 -4.53 -4.62 5.14
N ASP A 6 -3.23 -4.33 5.04
CA ASP A 6 -2.63 -3.04 5.40
C ASP A 6 -2.23 -2.33 4.11
N LEU A 7 -2.98 -1.29 3.74
CA LEU A 7 -2.82 -0.56 2.50
C LEU A 7 -1.99 0.71 2.75
N GLY A 8 -0.68 0.58 2.64
CA GLY A 8 0.26 1.69 2.81
C GLY A 8 0.66 2.35 1.49
N SER A 9 1.22 3.56 1.57
CA SER A 9 1.70 4.30 0.38
C SER A 9 2.93 3.63 -0.26
N TRP A 10 3.79 2.98 0.53
CA TRP A 10 4.95 2.25 0.02
C TRP A 10 4.66 0.79 -0.29
N SER A 11 4.04 0.10 0.64
CA SER A 11 3.74 -1.32 0.49
C SER A 11 2.38 -1.68 1.04
N THR A 12 1.71 -2.59 0.34
CA THR A 12 0.49 -3.26 0.78
C THR A 12 0.85 -4.64 1.31
N LYS A 13 0.39 -4.94 2.51
CA LYS A 13 0.56 -6.25 3.14
C LYS A 13 -0.81 -6.93 3.22
N VAL A 14 -0.86 -8.20 2.84
CA VAL A 14 -2.10 -8.97 2.82
C VAL A 14 -1.87 -10.30 3.51
N GLY A 15 -2.69 -10.61 4.49
CA GLY A 15 -2.66 -11.88 5.20
C GLY A 15 -4.01 -12.58 5.17
N LEU A 16 -4.00 -13.91 5.06
CA LEU A 16 -5.21 -14.73 5.13
C LEU A 16 -5.27 -15.41 6.49
N VAL A 17 -6.36 -15.16 7.21
CA VAL A 17 -6.65 -15.76 8.52
C VAL A 17 -7.75 -16.79 8.34
N GLU A 18 -7.45 -18.03 8.68
CA GLU A 18 -8.44 -19.11 8.75
C GLU A 18 -9.02 -19.16 10.16
N PRO A 19 -10.35 -19.20 10.33
CA PRO A 19 -10.95 -19.43 11.63
C PRO A 19 -10.67 -20.88 12.02
N THR A 20 -9.81 -21.12 12.98
CA THR A 20 -9.64 -22.42 13.61
C THR A 20 -10.23 -22.35 15.01
N GLU A 21 -10.95 -23.40 15.43
CA GLU A 21 -11.47 -23.50 16.80
C GLU A 21 -10.36 -23.53 17.87
N GLU A 22 -9.11 -23.75 17.44
CA GLU A 22 -7.92 -23.87 18.26
C GLU A 22 -7.06 -22.58 18.34
N THR A 23 -7.57 -21.41 17.92
CA THR A 23 -6.79 -20.17 17.83
C THR A 23 -6.36 -19.56 19.17
N LEU A 24 -6.48 -20.27 20.27
CA LEU A 24 -5.93 -19.85 21.57
C LEU A 24 -4.54 -20.42 21.87
N ASP A 25 -4.00 -21.25 21.00
CA ASP A 25 -2.65 -21.81 21.19
C ASP A 25 -1.60 -20.90 20.53
N THR A 26 -0.70 -20.36 21.35
CA THR A 26 0.35 -19.41 20.95
C THR A 26 1.43 -19.99 20.01
N ASN A 27 1.32 -21.28 19.65
CA ASN A 27 2.24 -22.00 18.76
C ASN A 27 1.72 -22.14 17.32
N GLN A 28 0.70 -21.40 16.91
CA GLN A 28 0.12 -21.55 15.57
C GLN A 28 1.06 -21.08 14.46
N LYS A 29 0.94 -21.80 13.31
CA LYS A 29 1.65 -21.46 12.07
C LYS A 29 1.44 -19.98 11.71
N PRO A 30 2.49 -19.24 11.38
CA PRO A 30 2.36 -17.85 10.97
C PRO A 30 1.38 -17.77 9.78
N CYS A 31 0.43 -16.85 9.87
CA CYS A 31 -0.45 -16.49 8.77
C CYS A 31 0.40 -16.20 7.53
N LYS A 32 0.05 -16.78 6.37
CA LYS A 32 0.72 -16.46 5.12
C LYS A 32 0.49 -14.98 4.82
N VAL A 33 1.55 -14.19 4.87
CA VAL A 33 1.52 -12.77 4.53
C VAL A 33 2.19 -12.56 3.18
N VAL A 34 1.51 -11.88 2.28
CA VAL A 34 2.06 -11.39 1.03
C VAL A 34 2.29 -9.89 1.19
N GLN A 35 3.46 -9.42 0.81
CA GLN A 35 3.79 -7.99 0.77
C GLN A 35 4.13 -7.62 -0.66
N GLU A 36 3.45 -6.58 -1.17
CA GLU A 36 3.69 -6.00 -2.48
C GLU A 36 3.90 -4.50 -2.36
N HIS A 37 4.73 -3.93 -3.22
CA HIS A 37 4.87 -2.47 -3.30
C HIS A 37 3.60 -1.85 -3.88
N THR A 38 3.12 -0.77 -3.29
CA THR A 38 1.91 -0.04 -3.74
C THR A 38 2.26 0.87 -4.92
N LEU A 39 2.76 0.28 -5.98
CA LEU A 39 3.33 0.94 -7.14
C LEU A 39 2.67 0.47 -8.44
N MET A 40 2.67 1.35 -9.41
CA MET A 40 2.33 1.09 -10.80
C MET A 40 3.50 1.47 -11.69
N GLY A 41 3.81 0.62 -12.68
CA GLY A 41 4.73 0.92 -13.76
C GLY A 41 3.97 1.12 -15.07
N ALA A 42 4.26 2.23 -15.76
CA ALA A 42 3.81 2.48 -17.12
C ALA A 42 5.01 2.38 -18.08
N LEU A 43 4.86 1.66 -19.18
CA LEU A 43 5.94 1.46 -20.16
C LEU A 43 6.42 2.80 -20.72
N THR A 44 7.74 3.04 -20.66
CA THR A 44 8.35 4.32 -21.12
C THR A 44 8.80 4.28 -22.57
N TYR A 45 8.86 3.10 -23.18
CA TYR A 45 9.40 2.95 -24.52
C TYR A 45 8.28 3.02 -25.57
N HIS A 46 8.33 4.01 -26.45
CA HIS A 46 7.51 4.10 -27.65
C HIS A 46 8.21 3.34 -28.77
N ASP A 47 7.77 2.10 -29.02
CA ASP A 47 8.11 1.40 -30.26
C ASP A 47 7.24 1.94 -31.39
N PRO A 48 7.80 2.58 -32.43
CA PRO A 48 7.02 3.16 -33.52
C PRO A 48 6.21 2.12 -34.32
N GLU A 49 6.59 0.84 -34.30
CA GLU A 49 5.89 -0.23 -35.02
C GLU A 49 4.65 -0.74 -34.26
N ARG A 50 4.49 -0.43 -32.97
CA ARG A 50 3.32 -0.80 -32.16
C ARG A 50 2.15 0.18 -32.22
N VAL A 51 2.27 1.30 -32.90
CA VAL A 51 1.25 2.39 -33.00
C VAL A 51 -0.06 1.93 -33.66
N ALA A 52 -0.15 0.72 -34.19
CA ALA A 52 -1.36 0.21 -34.86
C ALA A 52 -2.47 -0.28 -33.91
N LYS A 53 -2.25 -0.38 -32.60
CA LYS A 53 -3.29 -0.70 -31.61
C LYS A 53 -3.91 0.59 -31.06
N THR A 54 -5.23 0.61 -30.82
CA THR A 54 -5.93 1.76 -30.23
C THR A 54 -5.31 2.13 -28.87
N SER A 55 -5.10 3.42 -28.65
CA SER A 55 -4.37 3.99 -27.50
C SER A 55 -4.81 3.48 -26.11
N ASP A 56 -6.06 3.07 -25.96
CA ASP A 56 -6.61 2.59 -24.69
C ASP A 56 -6.38 1.10 -24.43
N GLN A 57 -6.33 0.26 -25.48
CA GLN A 57 -5.99 -1.16 -25.37
C GLN A 57 -4.50 -1.36 -25.07
N ILE A 58 -3.63 -0.56 -25.69
CA ILE A 58 -2.17 -0.58 -25.42
C ILE A 58 -1.90 -0.17 -23.97
N ARG A 59 -2.61 0.83 -23.44
CA ARG A 59 -2.42 1.35 -22.08
C ARG A 59 -2.80 0.38 -20.98
N ALA A 60 -3.72 -0.53 -21.19
CA ALA A 60 -4.14 -1.52 -20.17
C ALA A 60 -3.22 -2.74 -20.11
N GLU A 61 -2.71 -3.22 -21.26
CA GLU A 61 -1.83 -4.39 -21.35
C GLU A 61 -0.37 -4.11 -20.93
N GLU A 62 0.02 -2.83 -20.86
CA GLU A 62 1.42 -2.40 -20.61
C GLU A 62 1.65 -1.87 -19.18
N ARG A 63 0.72 -2.10 -18.27
CA ARG A 63 0.87 -1.75 -16.85
C ARG A 63 1.35 -2.94 -16.05
N ILE A 64 2.30 -2.67 -15.19
CA ILE A 64 2.75 -3.64 -14.18
C ILE A 64 2.51 -3.06 -12.78
N PHE A 65 2.34 -3.91 -11.80
CA PHE A 65 2.05 -3.52 -10.43
C PHE A 65 2.95 -4.24 -9.44
N GLY A 66 3.05 -3.66 -8.26
CA GLY A 66 3.74 -4.28 -7.16
C GLY A 66 5.25 -4.32 -7.33
N SER A 67 5.85 -5.38 -6.82
CA SER A 67 7.31 -5.58 -6.79
C SER A 67 7.94 -5.72 -8.18
N ASP A 68 7.16 -6.07 -9.20
CA ASP A 68 7.65 -6.15 -10.58
C ASP A 68 8.02 -4.77 -11.14
N CYS A 69 7.42 -3.69 -10.61
CA CYS A 69 7.79 -2.32 -10.96
C CYS A 69 9.28 -2.04 -10.69
N TRP A 70 9.82 -2.57 -9.59
CA TRP A 70 11.24 -2.45 -9.26
C TRP A 70 12.12 -3.30 -10.15
N ARG A 71 11.76 -4.55 -10.38
CA ARG A 71 12.52 -5.49 -11.20
C ARG A 71 12.69 -4.99 -12.62
N ARG A 72 11.65 -4.32 -13.14
CA ARG A 72 11.60 -3.82 -14.52
C ARG A 72 11.68 -2.29 -14.59
N SER A 73 12.21 -1.66 -13.56
CA SER A 73 12.32 -0.19 -13.50
C SER A 73 13.15 0.42 -14.65
N SER A 74 13.94 -0.36 -15.43
CA SER A 74 14.62 0.09 -16.66
C SER A 74 13.66 0.34 -17.84
N GLU A 75 12.53 -0.30 -17.87
CA GLU A 75 11.58 -0.26 -18.97
C GLU A 75 10.34 0.58 -18.64
N TYR A 76 10.03 0.77 -17.35
CA TYR A 76 8.80 1.38 -16.87
C TYR A 76 9.04 2.65 -16.06
N SER A 77 8.19 3.65 -16.25
CA SER A 77 8.07 4.78 -15.34
C SER A 77 7.24 4.34 -14.13
N VAL A 78 7.85 4.39 -12.96
CA VAL A 78 7.23 3.93 -11.71
C VAL A 78 6.58 5.11 -10.99
N SER A 79 5.34 4.93 -10.54
CA SER A 79 4.59 5.91 -9.75
C SER A 79 3.84 5.23 -8.61
N PRO A 80 3.61 5.92 -7.47
CA PRO A 80 2.79 5.39 -6.39
C PRO A 80 1.31 5.29 -6.83
N LEU A 81 0.56 4.39 -6.20
CA LEU A 81 -0.89 4.29 -6.36
C LEU A 81 -1.64 5.11 -5.31
N ILE A 82 -1.01 5.29 -4.15
CA ILE A 82 -1.54 6.04 -3.01
C ILE A 82 -0.47 6.99 -2.50
N GLU A 83 -0.82 8.23 -2.33
CA GLU A 83 0.01 9.25 -1.71
C GLU A 83 -0.80 10.04 -0.69
N GLN A 84 -0.23 10.26 0.50
CA GLN A 84 -0.87 10.99 1.60
C GLN A 84 -2.29 10.52 1.94
N SER A 85 -2.56 9.22 1.78
CA SER A 85 -3.88 8.56 1.92
C SER A 85 -4.89 8.92 0.83
N GLU A 86 -4.47 9.56 -0.25
CA GLU A 86 -5.28 9.80 -1.44
C GLU A 86 -4.97 8.77 -2.53
N ILE A 87 -6.01 8.30 -3.19
CA ILE A 87 -5.89 7.39 -4.33
C ILE A 87 -5.58 8.24 -5.58
N LEU A 88 -4.41 8.06 -6.17
CA LEU A 88 -3.98 8.80 -7.35
C LEU A 88 -4.71 8.34 -8.62
N SER A 89 -5.03 7.07 -8.70
CA SER A 89 -5.82 6.49 -9.79
C SER A 89 -6.65 5.33 -9.28
N LYS A 90 -7.97 5.51 -9.26
CA LYS A 90 -8.91 4.49 -8.81
C LYS A 90 -8.75 3.20 -9.62
N ALA A 91 -8.82 3.27 -10.94
CA ALA A 91 -8.74 2.11 -11.81
C ALA A 91 -7.43 1.31 -11.65
N ASN A 92 -6.30 2.00 -11.47
CA ASN A 92 -5.02 1.33 -11.26
C ASN A 92 -4.93 0.68 -9.88
N LEU A 93 -5.47 1.34 -8.85
CA LEU A 93 -5.52 0.76 -7.51
C LEU A 93 -6.42 -0.47 -7.47
N GLU A 94 -7.59 -0.42 -8.09
CA GLU A 94 -8.52 -1.54 -8.21
C GLU A 94 -7.84 -2.74 -8.87
N GLN A 95 -7.16 -2.53 -9.99
CA GLN A 95 -6.43 -3.58 -10.70
C GLN A 95 -5.27 -4.16 -9.87
N PHE A 96 -4.53 -3.31 -9.15
CA PHE A 96 -3.48 -3.74 -8.22
C PHE A 96 -4.05 -4.60 -7.07
N LEU A 97 -5.15 -4.15 -6.45
CA LEU A 97 -5.78 -4.87 -5.34
C LEU A 97 -6.36 -6.21 -5.79
N GLU A 98 -7.02 -6.24 -6.95
CA GLU A 98 -7.52 -7.49 -7.55
C GLU A 98 -6.39 -8.51 -7.73
N GLN A 99 -5.28 -8.11 -8.36
CA GLN A 99 -4.11 -8.97 -8.54
C GLN A 99 -3.54 -9.44 -7.20
N THR A 100 -3.43 -8.54 -6.21
CA THR A 100 -2.87 -8.86 -4.89
C THR A 100 -3.78 -9.84 -4.14
N VAL A 101 -5.10 -9.65 -4.18
CA VAL A 101 -6.09 -10.55 -3.57
C VAL A 101 -6.06 -11.92 -4.25
N CYS A 102 -6.08 -11.98 -5.58
CA CYS A 102 -6.00 -13.23 -6.32
C CYS A 102 -4.73 -14.02 -5.99
N ARG A 103 -3.57 -13.36 -5.87
CA ARG A 103 -2.32 -14.02 -5.47
C ARG A 103 -2.37 -14.59 -4.04
N THR A 104 -3.07 -13.92 -3.13
CA THR A 104 -3.17 -14.34 -1.72
C THR A 104 -4.16 -15.47 -1.53
N LEU A 105 -5.35 -15.35 -2.14
CA LEU A 105 -6.44 -16.31 -2.01
C LEU A 105 -6.27 -17.52 -2.97
N GLY A 106 -5.40 -17.42 -3.95
CA GLY A 106 -5.30 -18.40 -5.02
C GLY A 106 -6.38 -18.16 -6.09
N ALA A 107 -6.87 -19.23 -6.71
CA ALA A 107 -7.82 -19.14 -7.84
C ALA A 107 -9.29 -18.94 -7.45
N ASP A 108 -9.62 -18.80 -6.17
CA ASP A 108 -11.01 -18.70 -5.70
C ASP A 108 -11.28 -17.38 -4.96
N PRO A 109 -11.44 -16.25 -5.68
CA PRO A 109 -11.91 -14.99 -5.09
C PRO A 109 -13.42 -15.01 -4.77
N GLU A 110 -14.21 -15.94 -5.33
CA GLU A 110 -15.68 -16.03 -5.17
C GLU A 110 -16.11 -16.64 -3.82
N GLY A 111 -15.19 -17.11 -3.00
CA GLY A 111 -15.48 -17.54 -1.63
C GLY A 111 -16.10 -16.39 -0.83
N ARG A 112 -17.03 -16.72 0.11
CA ARG A 112 -17.62 -15.74 1.05
C ARG A 112 -16.58 -15.25 2.07
N HIS A 113 -15.58 -14.51 1.60
CA HIS A 113 -14.50 -13.98 2.42
C HIS A 113 -14.90 -12.66 3.10
N LYS A 114 -14.24 -12.38 4.20
CA LYS A 114 -14.32 -11.09 4.91
C LYS A 114 -13.04 -10.31 4.63
N LEU A 115 -13.15 -9.01 4.41
CA LEU A 115 -12.01 -8.10 4.30
C LEU A 115 -11.95 -7.20 5.53
N LEU A 116 -10.83 -7.25 6.24
CA LEU A 116 -10.45 -6.30 7.27
C LEU A 116 -9.33 -5.40 6.71
N LEU A 117 -9.64 -4.13 6.50
CA LEU A 117 -8.70 -3.16 5.94
C LEU A 117 -8.19 -2.24 7.04
N SER A 118 -6.88 -2.25 7.27
CA SER A 118 -6.19 -1.32 8.16
C SER A 118 -6.13 0.07 7.54
N GLN A 119 -6.42 1.08 8.33
CA GLN A 119 -6.36 2.48 7.94
C GLN A 119 -5.60 3.32 8.97
N ASN A 120 -4.93 4.34 8.50
CA ASN A 120 -4.25 5.31 9.34
C ASN A 120 -5.25 6.29 9.97
N LEU A 121 -4.76 7.01 10.99
CA LEU A 121 -5.49 8.13 11.58
C LEU A 121 -5.89 9.15 10.49
N ASN A 122 -7.16 9.63 10.57
CA ASN A 122 -7.68 10.63 9.64
C ASN A 122 -7.72 10.21 8.16
N PHE A 123 -7.96 8.93 7.90
CA PHE A 123 -8.15 8.45 6.54
C PHE A 123 -9.36 9.14 5.88
N PRO A 124 -9.24 9.71 4.67
CA PRO A 124 -10.31 10.50 4.05
C PRO A 124 -11.61 9.70 3.86
N ARG A 125 -12.75 10.34 4.20
CA ARG A 125 -14.05 9.68 4.04
C ARG A 125 -14.33 9.26 2.59
N LYS A 126 -13.93 10.07 1.62
CA LYS A 126 -14.08 9.76 0.19
C LYS A 126 -13.37 8.46 -0.15
N THR A 127 -12.09 8.34 0.22
CA THR A 127 -11.27 7.15 -0.01
C THR A 127 -11.86 5.91 0.68
N ARG A 128 -12.41 6.07 1.89
CA ARG A 128 -13.09 4.97 2.60
C ARG A 128 -14.30 4.46 1.83
N LEU A 129 -15.14 5.35 1.30
CA LEU A 129 -16.31 4.98 0.52
C LEU A 129 -15.93 4.30 -0.80
N GLU A 130 -14.91 4.79 -1.48
CA GLU A 130 -14.40 4.19 -2.72
C GLU A 130 -13.85 2.78 -2.49
N LEU A 131 -13.06 2.58 -1.43
CA LEU A 131 -12.52 1.27 -1.07
C LEU A 131 -13.62 0.29 -0.62
N ALA A 132 -14.63 0.77 0.14
CA ALA A 132 -15.76 -0.07 0.54
C ALA A 132 -16.60 -0.51 -0.66
N ALA A 133 -16.90 0.42 -1.58
CA ALA A 133 -17.63 0.09 -2.81
C ALA A 133 -16.85 -0.94 -3.65
N PHE A 134 -15.55 -0.73 -3.82
CA PHE A 134 -14.71 -1.67 -4.55
C PHE A 134 -14.61 -3.04 -3.86
N ALA A 135 -14.53 -3.10 -2.53
CA ALA A 135 -14.51 -4.36 -1.79
C ALA A 135 -15.76 -5.21 -2.05
N PHE A 136 -16.94 -4.58 -2.09
CA PHE A 136 -18.21 -5.30 -2.33
C PHE A 136 -18.47 -5.55 -3.81
N GLU A 137 -18.31 -4.52 -4.65
CA GLU A 137 -18.73 -4.56 -6.05
C GLU A 137 -17.64 -5.11 -6.98
N GLY A 138 -16.37 -4.79 -6.70
CA GLY A 138 -15.24 -5.20 -7.52
C GLY A 138 -14.64 -6.53 -7.08
N LEU A 139 -14.41 -6.71 -5.77
CA LEU A 139 -13.77 -7.92 -5.23
C LEU A 139 -14.75 -8.98 -4.70
N GLY A 140 -16.04 -8.66 -4.59
CA GLY A 140 -17.07 -9.62 -4.18
C GLY A 140 -17.01 -10.07 -2.72
N PHE A 141 -16.39 -9.29 -1.83
CA PHE A 141 -16.35 -9.63 -0.40
C PHE A 141 -17.75 -9.61 0.22
N ALA A 142 -18.07 -10.63 1.01
CA ALA A 142 -19.35 -10.70 1.71
C ALA A 142 -19.43 -9.75 2.93
N ASN A 143 -18.29 -9.42 3.53
CA ASN A 143 -18.17 -8.51 4.66
C ASN A 143 -16.92 -7.66 4.50
N PHE A 144 -17.02 -6.39 4.89
CA PHE A 144 -15.93 -5.44 4.87
C PHE A 144 -15.93 -4.60 6.15
N GLN A 145 -14.75 -4.42 6.74
CA GLN A 145 -14.56 -3.59 7.93
C GLN A 145 -13.25 -2.84 7.86
N PHE A 146 -13.25 -1.60 8.33
CA PHE A 146 -12.02 -0.87 8.63
C PHE A 146 -11.57 -1.14 10.07
N THR A 147 -10.26 -1.20 10.26
CA THR A 147 -9.61 -1.17 11.57
C THR A 147 -8.58 -0.04 11.62
N ASN A 148 -8.27 0.45 12.81
CA ASN A 148 -7.21 1.44 12.99
C ASN A 148 -5.87 0.71 13.13
N ASN A 149 -4.87 1.12 12.34
CA ASN A 149 -3.55 0.48 12.38
C ASN A 149 -2.88 0.64 13.74
N ALA A 150 -3.01 1.79 14.40
CA ALA A 150 -2.41 2.02 15.72
C ALA A 150 -3.03 1.14 16.81
N GLU A 151 -4.35 0.93 16.78
CA GLU A 151 -5.04 -0.02 17.67
C GLU A 151 -4.52 -1.43 17.44
N SER A 152 -4.41 -1.84 16.17
CA SER A 152 -3.92 -3.18 15.81
C SER A 152 -2.47 -3.40 16.24
N VAL A 153 -1.61 -2.38 16.16
CA VAL A 153 -0.22 -2.43 16.64
C VAL A 153 -0.18 -2.66 18.13
N LEU A 154 -0.89 -1.87 18.95
CA LEU A 154 -0.89 -2.07 20.42
C LEU A 154 -1.46 -3.41 20.82
N LEU A 155 -2.56 -3.84 20.19
CA LEU A 155 -3.16 -5.15 20.44
C LEU A 155 -2.18 -6.29 20.14
N SER A 156 -1.32 -6.15 19.13
CA SER A 156 -0.30 -7.17 18.82
C SER A 156 0.74 -7.35 19.92
N TYR A 157 0.94 -6.34 20.76
CA TYR A 157 1.77 -6.39 21.97
C TYR A 157 0.99 -6.74 23.24
N GLY A 158 -0.32 -7.00 23.13
CA GLY A 158 -1.19 -7.26 24.28
C GLY A 158 -1.43 -6.03 25.17
N LEU A 159 -1.28 -4.82 24.61
CA LEU A 159 -1.46 -3.56 25.32
C LEU A 159 -2.78 -2.90 24.88
N LEU A 160 -3.46 -2.27 25.85
CA LEU A 160 -4.70 -1.51 25.60
C LEU A 160 -4.46 0.01 25.68
N ASP A 161 -3.40 0.43 26.34
CA ASP A 161 -3.07 1.84 26.56
C ASP A 161 -1.66 2.14 26.05
N GLY A 162 -1.51 3.29 25.38
CA GLY A 162 -0.22 3.71 24.88
C GLY A 162 -0.24 4.79 23.83
N LEU A 163 0.93 5.11 23.32
CA LEU A 163 1.13 6.05 22.24
C LEU A 163 1.82 5.35 21.08
N VAL A 164 1.16 5.30 19.93
CA VAL A 164 1.74 4.74 18.70
C VAL A 164 2.24 5.88 17.82
N VAL A 165 3.53 5.81 17.46
CA VAL A 165 4.15 6.68 16.47
C VAL A 165 4.41 5.84 15.23
N ASP A 166 3.72 6.16 14.14
CA ASP A 166 3.85 5.50 12.84
C ASP A 166 4.54 6.45 11.85
N ILE A 167 5.74 6.09 11.43
CA ILE A 167 6.54 6.84 10.46
C ILE A 167 6.49 6.06 9.15
N GLY A 168 5.62 6.50 8.25
CA GLY A 168 5.41 5.87 6.96
C GLY A 168 6.14 6.57 5.81
N GLU A 169 5.84 6.15 4.60
CA GLU A 169 6.40 6.72 3.36
C GLU A 169 5.94 8.17 3.14
N SER A 170 4.64 8.44 3.24
CA SER A 170 4.08 9.74 2.88
C SER A 170 3.62 10.58 4.07
N SER A 171 3.69 10.04 5.28
CA SER A 171 3.27 10.77 6.49
C SER A 171 3.76 10.10 7.76
N THR A 172 3.85 10.91 8.82
CA THR A 172 4.06 10.46 10.20
C THR A 172 2.79 10.73 10.99
N SER A 173 2.31 9.75 11.75
CA SER A 173 1.17 9.90 12.65
C SER A 173 1.51 9.53 14.08
N VAL A 174 0.85 10.21 15.03
CA VAL A 174 0.94 9.94 16.47
C VAL A 174 -0.46 9.71 16.98
N SER A 175 -0.74 8.52 17.46
CA SER A 175 -2.06 8.07 17.87
C SER A 175 -2.05 7.64 19.34
N PRO A 176 -2.64 8.42 20.26
CA PRO A 176 -2.87 7.97 21.63
C PRO A 176 -4.03 6.95 21.64
N ILE A 177 -3.82 5.87 22.39
CA ILE A 177 -4.77 4.77 22.57
C ILE A 177 -5.10 4.67 24.06
N VAL A 178 -6.39 4.54 24.40
CA VAL A 178 -6.88 4.34 25.76
C VAL A 178 -7.96 3.25 25.72
N ASP A 179 -7.86 2.29 26.60
CA ASP A 179 -8.80 1.14 26.68
C ASP A 179 -8.97 0.42 25.31
N GLY A 180 -7.91 0.39 24.49
CA GLY A 180 -7.92 -0.23 23.16
C GLY A 180 -8.51 0.61 22.04
N TYR A 181 -8.89 1.87 22.29
CA TYR A 181 -9.49 2.77 21.31
C TYR A 181 -8.61 3.99 21.03
N ALA A 182 -8.45 4.31 19.76
CA ALA A 182 -7.69 5.50 19.35
C ALA A 182 -8.46 6.80 19.67
N LEU A 183 -7.83 7.71 20.39
CA LEU A 183 -8.35 9.04 20.64
C LEU A 183 -8.11 9.93 19.41
N THR A 184 -8.98 9.80 18.41
CA THR A 184 -8.81 10.44 17.09
C THR A 184 -8.70 11.97 17.16
N HIS A 185 -9.38 12.60 18.13
CA HIS A 185 -9.32 14.05 18.36
C HIS A 185 -7.97 14.53 18.93
N ALA A 186 -7.25 13.66 19.64
CA ALA A 186 -5.94 13.94 20.23
C ALA A 186 -4.78 13.49 19.32
N GLY A 187 -5.07 12.65 18.34
CA GLY A 187 -4.07 12.19 17.36
C GLY A 187 -3.59 13.32 16.46
N LYS A 188 -2.34 13.23 16.03
CA LYS A 188 -1.69 14.19 15.14
C LYS A 188 -1.13 13.46 13.93
N ARG A 189 -1.19 14.12 12.78
CA ARG A 189 -0.59 13.66 11.54
C ARG A 189 0.18 14.79 10.89
N ASN A 190 1.38 14.48 10.39
CA ASN A 190 2.22 15.35 9.59
C ASN A 190 2.50 14.66 8.24
N LEU A 191 2.62 15.44 7.17
CA LEU A 191 2.94 14.96 5.83
C LEU A 191 4.45 14.75 5.58
N LEU A 192 5.23 14.63 6.64
CA LEU A 192 6.63 14.23 6.57
C LEU A 192 6.73 12.71 6.71
N GLY A 193 7.39 12.08 5.76
CA GLY A 193 7.61 10.64 5.70
C GLY A 193 8.90 10.30 4.97
N GLY A 194 9.06 9.05 4.60
CA GLY A 194 10.22 8.54 3.86
C GLY A 194 10.47 9.30 2.57
N ASN A 195 9.41 9.60 1.80
CA ASN A 195 9.51 10.38 0.57
C ASN A 195 10.11 11.79 0.79
N SER A 196 9.82 12.44 1.91
CA SER A 196 10.40 13.75 2.23
C SER A 196 11.89 13.67 2.52
N LEU A 197 12.35 12.57 3.12
CA LEU A 197 13.77 12.31 3.34
C LEU A 197 14.48 11.98 2.02
N GLU A 198 13.84 11.22 1.14
CA GLU A 198 14.36 10.96 -0.22
C GLU A 198 14.56 12.25 -1.00
N ASP A 199 13.55 13.14 -1.00
CA ASP A 199 13.65 14.44 -1.69
C ASP A 199 14.77 15.32 -1.12
N LEU A 200 14.94 15.35 0.20
CA LEU A 200 16.02 16.07 0.84
C LEU A 200 17.39 15.53 0.44
N LEU A 201 17.55 14.20 0.45
CA LEU A 201 18.79 13.53 0.05
C LEU A 201 19.14 13.84 -1.41
N ILE A 202 18.17 13.71 -2.30
CA ILE A 202 18.35 14.04 -3.73
C ILE A 202 18.78 15.48 -3.93
N HIS A 203 18.11 16.40 -3.23
CA HIS A 203 18.46 17.83 -3.31
C HIS A 203 19.91 18.07 -2.86
N ARG A 204 20.34 17.43 -1.79
CA ARG A 204 21.73 17.51 -1.31
C ARG A 204 22.74 16.95 -2.32
N LEU A 205 22.48 15.75 -2.85
CA LEU A 205 23.35 15.14 -3.86
C LEU A 205 23.51 16.01 -5.12
N GLN A 206 22.45 16.71 -5.52
CA GLN A 206 22.47 17.64 -6.63
C GLN A 206 23.31 18.89 -6.31
N GLN A 207 23.18 19.44 -5.10
CA GLN A 207 23.98 20.60 -4.66
C GLN A 207 25.47 20.27 -4.60
N ASP A 208 25.81 19.08 -4.12
CA ASP A 208 27.20 18.64 -3.99
C ASP A 208 27.81 18.17 -5.34
N GLY A 209 27.06 18.24 -6.44
CA GLY A 209 27.50 17.85 -7.78
C GLY A 209 27.75 16.35 -7.95
N VAL A 210 27.33 15.52 -6.99
CA VAL A 210 27.57 14.08 -7.00
C VAL A 210 26.70 13.36 -8.01
N ALA A 211 25.50 13.89 -8.33
CA ALA A 211 24.58 13.25 -9.28
C ALA A 211 23.78 14.26 -10.10
N THR A 212 23.78 14.11 -11.41
CA THR A 212 22.84 14.74 -12.33
C THR A 212 21.64 13.81 -12.54
N LEU A 213 20.77 13.71 -11.53
CA LEU A 213 19.60 12.85 -11.59
C LEU A 213 18.52 13.53 -12.45
N ARG A 214 18.33 13.05 -13.67
CA ARG A 214 17.43 13.67 -14.66
C ARG A 214 15.99 13.19 -14.54
N THR A 215 15.77 11.97 -14.03
CA THR A 215 14.44 11.37 -13.94
C THR A 215 14.06 11.08 -12.50
N SER A 216 12.76 11.13 -12.16
CA SER A 216 12.24 10.74 -10.83
C SER A 216 12.66 9.33 -10.44
N ARG A 217 12.84 8.45 -11.42
CA ARG A 217 13.29 7.09 -11.26
C ARG A 217 14.74 6.96 -10.82
N GLU A 218 15.66 7.68 -11.49
CA GLU A 218 17.09 7.72 -11.08
C GLU A 218 17.18 8.25 -9.66
N ARG A 219 16.38 9.25 -9.32
CA ARG A 219 16.25 9.83 -7.98
C ARG A 219 15.88 8.77 -6.96
N LEU A 220 14.78 8.08 -7.19
CA LEU A 220 14.25 7.08 -6.28
C LEU A 220 15.23 5.89 -6.11
N HIS A 221 15.83 5.43 -7.20
CA HIS A 221 16.80 4.32 -7.15
C HIS A 221 18.05 4.70 -6.36
N VAL A 222 18.63 5.86 -6.59
CA VAL A 222 19.82 6.32 -5.88
C VAL A 222 19.53 6.57 -4.40
N ALA A 223 18.45 7.29 -4.09
CA ALA A 223 18.07 7.57 -2.70
C ALA A 223 17.90 6.28 -1.90
N ARG A 224 17.20 5.29 -2.44
CA ARG A 224 16.97 4.02 -1.75
C ARG A 224 18.20 3.12 -1.66
N SER A 225 19.08 3.18 -2.64
CA SER A 225 20.37 2.44 -2.58
C SER A 225 21.32 2.99 -1.51
N ILE A 226 21.15 4.25 -1.12
CA ILE A 226 21.96 4.89 -0.06
C ILE A 226 21.33 4.69 1.32
N MET A 227 19.99 4.61 1.40
CA MET A 227 19.27 4.46 2.67
C MET A 227 19.15 3.00 3.17
N ASN A 228 19.43 2.01 2.33
CA ASN A 228 19.52 0.59 2.68
C ASN A 228 20.96 0.18 2.96
#